data_61a2265acd5e834d7ba2f359e0393191
#
_entry.id   61a2265acd5e834d7ba2f359e0393191
#
_cell.length_a   1.000
_cell.length_b   1.000
_cell.length_c   1.000
_cell.angle_alpha   90.00
_cell.angle_beta   90.00
_cell.angle_gamma   90.00
#
_symmetry.space_group_name_H-M   'P 1'
#
loop_
_entity.id
_entity.type
_entity.pdbx_description
1 polymer ?
#
loop_
_entity_poly.entity_id
_entity_poly.type
_entity_poly.pdbx_seq_one_letter_code
_entity_poly.pdbx_strand_id
1 'polypeptide(L)'
;KPWNGIASGAYNRITKKPYSLLNQMLLKHTGEYATFKQWTELGGHIRKGEKSEILVFWKILPVEEKKEDGTTEIKQIAMLRYYNVFHISQIDGIEPLSYEAKELSPLDEAEKVISDYLTREHIVLENTASNEAYYSHSRDLIHLPLMEQFQNEAEYYSTAFHELTHSTGHKNRLDRLNSSITARFGSEDYSKEELVAEIGSANLMNILGIQTTGSFRNSTAYIQNWLSA
;
A
#
# COMPACT_ATOMS: atom_id res chain seq x y z
N LYS A 1 -11.74 -17.38 15.82
CA LYS A 1 -12.80 -16.79 14.98
C LYS A 1 -12.14 -16.07 13.85
N PRO A 2 -12.53 -16.31 12.60
CA PRO A 2 -12.07 -15.45 11.53
C PRO A 2 -12.68 -14.06 11.77
N TRP A 3 -11.84 -13.09 11.94
CA TRP A 3 -12.23 -11.72 11.84
C TRP A 3 -12.68 -11.52 10.40
N ASN A 4 -13.94 -11.27 10.16
CA ASN A 4 -14.37 -10.62 8.95
C ASN A 4 -13.71 -9.26 8.99
N GLY A 5 -12.60 -9.15 8.28
CA GLY A 5 -11.74 -8.00 8.37
C GLY A 5 -12.49 -6.79 7.88
N ILE A 6 -12.70 -5.86 8.76
CA ILE A 6 -12.85 -4.49 8.35
C ILE A 6 -11.58 -4.19 7.59
N ALA A 7 -11.74 -3.82 6.34
CA ALA A 7 -10.67 -3.54 5.42
C ALA A 7 -9.96 -2.21 5.76
N SER A 8 -9.44 -2.09 6.96
CA SER A 8 -8.50 -1.06 7.31
C SER A 8 -7.19 -1.76 7.62
N GLY A 9 -6.17 -1.51 6.79
CA GLY A 9 -4.81 -1.94 7.09
C GLY A 9 -4.39 -1.55 8.51
N ALA A 10 -3.18 -1.85 8.90
CA ALA A 10 -2.67 -1.47 10.22
C ALA A 10 -2.68 0.06 10.40
N TYR A 11 -3.15 0.52 11.56
CA TYR A 11 -3.24 1.95 11.89
C TYR A 11 -2.83 2.20 13.36
N ASN A 12 -2.50 3.46 13.65
CA ASN A 12 -2.17 3.85 15.00
C ASN A 12 -3.43 4.06 15.86
N ARG A 13 -3.53 3.37 16.98
CA ARG A 13 -4.67 3.42 17.92
C ARG A 13 -5.02 4.83 18.37
N ILE A 14 -4.03 5.69 18.61
CA ILE A 14 -4.24 7.04 19.14
C ILE A 14 -4.67 8.00 18.05
N THR A 15 -3.90 8.05 16.95
CA THR A 15 -4.13 9.02 15.88
C THR A 15 -5.20 8.61 14.89
N LYS A 16 -5.58 7.32 14.88
CA LYS A 16 -6.49 6.68 13.93
C LYS A 16 -5.98 6.74 12.46
N LYS A 17 -4.76 7.19 12.25
CA LYS A 17 -4.17 7.28 10.91
C LYS A 17 -3.60 5.94 10.50
N PRO A 18 -3.88 5.50 9.26
CA PRO A 18 -3.24 4.31 8.70
C PRO A 18 -1.73 4.52 8.59
N TYR A 19 -0.98 3.45 8.71
CA TYR A 19 0.44 3.46 8.45
C TYR A 19 0.72 3.50 6.95
N SER A 20 1.92 3.98 6.59
CA SER A 20 2.38 4.01 5.20
C SER A 20 2.45 2.59 4.61
N LEU A 21 2.42 2.49 3.28
CA LEU A 21 2.52 1.22 2.57
C LEU A 21 3.69 0.36 3.07
N LEU A 22 4.88 0.94 3.19
CA LEU A 22 6.06 0.22 3.71
C LEU A 22 5.79 -0.37 5.10
N ASN A 23 5.19 0.40 6.00
CA ASN A 23 4.87 -0.08 7.34
C ASN A 23 3.75 -1.14 7.34
N GLN A 24 2.77 -1.05 6.43
CA GLN A 24 1.78 -2.10 6.24
C GLN A 24 2.43 -3.45 5.87
N MET A 25 3.48 -3.42 5.04
CA MET A 25 4.23 -4.62 4.64
C MET A 25 5.12 -5.19 5.76
N LEU A 26 5.59 -4.34 6.68
CA LEU A 26 6.43 -4.76 7.80
C LEU A 26 5.62 -5.36 8.97
N LEU A 27 4.35 -5.00 9.08
CA LEU A 27 3.46 -5.46 10.14
C LEU A 27 2.78 -6.78 9.76
N LYS A 28 2.62 -7.67 10.75
CA LYS A 28 2.07 -9.02 10.54
C LYS A 28 0.54 -9.05 10.54
N HIS A 29 -0.09 -8.06 11.17
CA HIS A 29 -1.53 -8.01 11.37
C HIS A 29 -2.09 -6.70 10.86
N THR A 30 -3.32 -6.71 10.46
CA THR A 30 -4.12 -5.50 10.23
C THR A 30 -4.73 -5.03 11.55
N GLY A 31 -5.18 -3.77 11.62
CA GLY A 31 -5.85 -3.24 12.80
C GLY A 31 -4.98 -2.33 13.66
N GLU A 32 -5.19 -2.38 14.95
CA GLU A 32 -4.71 -1.40 15.90
C GLU A 32 -3.32 -1.69 16.41
N TYR A 33 -2.43 -0.74 16.22
CA TYR A 33 -1.09 -0.75 16.79
C TYR A 33 -0.82 0.50 17.60
N ALA A 34 -0.03 0.34 18.67
CA ALA A 34 0.52 1.47 19.41
C ALA A 34 1.88 1.08 20.03
N THR A 35 2.64 2.08 20.46
CA THR A 35 3.87 1.85 21.21
C THR A 35 3.55 1.35 22.63
N PHE A 36 4.54 0.77 23.31
CA PHE A 36 4.39 0.36 24.71
C PHE A 36 3.82 1.48 25.59
N LYS A 37 4.41 2.67 25.48
CA LYS A 37 3.98 3.85 26.24
C LYS A 37 2.52 4.21 25.96
N GLN A 38 2.11 4.22 24.68
CA GLN A 38 0.76 4.54 24.27
C GLN A 38 -0.28 3.54 24.81
N TRP A 39 0.04 2.23 24.75
CA TRP A 39 -0.84 1.22 25.34
C TRP A 39 -0.97 1.37 26.86
N THR A 40 0.13 1.63 27.56
CA THR A 40 0.11 1.87 29.01
C THR A 40 -0.71 3.14 29.38
N GLU A 41 -0.59 4.21 28.61
CA GLU A 41 -1.37 5.44 28.79
C GLU A 41 -2.88 5.22 28.58
N LEU A 42 -3.26 4.26 27.77
CA LEU A 42 -4.65 3.83 27.57
C LEU A 42 -5.13 2.85 28.65
N GLY A 43 -4.27 2.45 29.60
CA GLY A 43 -4.59 1.47 30.64
C GLY A 43 -4.38 0.02 30.23
N GLY A 44 -3.79 -0.23 29.04
CA GLY A 44 -3.50 -1.56 28.55
C GLY A 44 -2.17 -2.13 29.04
N HIS A 45 -2.09 -3.45 29.10
CA HIS A 45 -0.92 -4.17 29.53
C HIS A 45 -0.50 -5.16 28.43
N ILE A 46 0.76 -5.07 27.97
CA ILE A 46 1.30 -6.02 27.02
C ILE A 46 1.54 -7.34 27.74
N ARG A 47 1.02 -8.43 27.18
CA ARG A 47 1.19 -9.76 27.77
C ARG A 47 2.66 -10.15 27.82
N LYS A 48 3.03 -10.84 28.91
CA LYS A 48 4.41 -11.30 29.11
C LYS A 48 4.83 -12.27 27.98
N GLY A 49 5.98 -11.98 27.38
CA GLY A 49 6.54 -12.80 26.29
C GLY A 49 6.16 -12.33 24.89
N GLU A 50 5.28 -11.37 24.74
CA GLU A 50 4.94 -10.78 23.44
C GLU A 50 6.11 -10.02 22.85
N LYS A 51 6.23 -10.08 21.52
CA LYS A 51 7.31 -9.40 20.76
C LYS A 51 6.74 -8.21 20.01
N SER A 52 7.47 -7.10 20.08
CA SER A 52 7.14 -5.91 19.29
C SER A 52 7.40 -6.14 17.80
N GLU A 53 6.67 -5.42 16.98
CA GLU A 53 6.93 -5.24 15.56
C GLU A 53 7.54 -3.86 15.31
N ILE A 54 8.20 -3.68 14.18
CA ILE A 54 8.96 -2.47 13.89
C ILE A 54 8.22 -1.63 12.85
N LEU A 55 8.09 -0.34 13.15
CA LEU A 55 7.70 0.69 12.20
C LEU A 55 8.90 1.55 11.84
N VAL A 56 8.96 1.99 10.60
CA VAL A 56 10.00 2.87 10.11
C VAL A 56 9.42 4.22 9.65
N PHE A 57 10.16 5.28 9.94
CA PHE A 57 9.80 6.64 9.54
C PHE A 57 11.03 7.39 9.05
N TRP A 58 10.86 8.12 7.97
CA TRP A 58 11.84 9.09 7.51
C TRP A 58 11.57 10.43 8.19
N LYS A 59 12.59 10.95 8.88
CA LYS A 59 12.60 12.30 9.41
C LYS A 59 13.58 13.13 8.62
N ILE A 60 13.10 14.17 7.98
CA ILE A 60 13.96 15.13 7.30
C ILE A 60 14.45 16.13 8.36
N LEU A 61 15.76 16.23 8.52
CA LEU A 61 16.40 17.15 9.46
C LEU A 61 17.15 18.22 8.65
N PRO A 62 16.88 19.50 8.87
CA PRO A 62 17.74 20.54 8.36
C PRO A 62 19.05 20.53 9.13
N VAL A 63 20.17 20.44 8.43
CA VAL A 63 21.52 20.49 8.99
C VAL A 63 22.27 21.67 8.34
N GLU A 64 22.83 22.53 9.15
CA GLU A 64 23.66 23.63 8.67
C GLU A 64 25.04 23.12 8.31
N GLU A 65 25.45 23.31 7.07
CA GLU A 65 26.79 23.01 6.58
C GLU A 65 27.51 24.33 6.27
N LYS A 66 28.63 24.57 6.91
CA LYS A 66 29.50 25.71 6.62
C LYS A 66 30.38 25.38 5.43
N LYS A 67 30.30 26.17 4.37
CA LYS A 67 31.17 26.08 3.20
C LYS A 67 32.53 26.74 3.50
N GLU A 68 33.56 26.39 2.73
CA GLU A 68 34.89 26.95 2.84
C GLU A 68 34.95 28.47 2.60
N ASP A 69 33.98 29.01 1.90
CA ASP A 69 33.79 30.45 1.64
C ASP A 69 33.14 31.23 2.81
N GLY A 70 32.85 30.52 3.93
CA GLY A 70 32.22 31.10 5.12
C GLY A 70 30.69 31.22 5.05
N THR A 71 30.07 30.85 3.96
CA THR A 71 28.58 30.80 3.83
C THR A 71 28.03 29.55 4.49
N THR A 72 26.79 29.67 5.03
CA THR A 72 26.06 28.53 5.61
C THR A 72 24.97 28.09 4.63
N GLU A 73 24.97 26.81 4.29
CA GLU A 73 23.91 26.15 3.52
C GLU A 73 23.10 25.19 4.41
N ILE A 74 21.78 25.22 4.26
CA ILE A 74 20.90 24.25 4.97
C ILE A 74 20.71 23.04 4.07
N LYS A 75 21.32 21.92 4.45
CA LYS A 75 21.09 20.62 3.81
C LYS A 75 19.95 19.86 4.50
N GLN A 76 19.07 19.29 3.70
CA GLN A 76 18.01 18.40 4.17
C GLN A 76 18.56 16.96 4.24
N ILE A 77 18.78 16.44 5.44
CA ILE A 77 19.25 15.05 5.61
C ILE A 77 18.07 14.17 6.02
N ALA A 78 17.82 13.14 5.23
CA ALA A 78 16.82 12.13 5.55
C ALA A 78 17.40 11.12 6.56
N MET A 79 16.80 11.04 7.74
CA MET A 79 17.17 10.09 8.79
C MET A 79 16.09 9.05 8.98
N LEU A 80 16.44 7.78 8.82
CA LEU A 80 15.55 6.68 9.13
C LEU A 80 15.45 6.49 10.64
N ARG A 81 14.25 6.45 11.16
CA ARG A 81 13.96 6.08 12.55
C ARG A 81 13.02 4.89 12.59
N TYR A 82 13.17 4.06 13.60
CA TYR A 82 12.28 2.94 13.87
C TYR A 82 11.62 3.07 15.24
N TYR A 83 10.42 2.49 15.36
CA TYR A 83 9.64 2.43 16.58
C TYR A 83 9.11 1.02 16.79
N ASN A 84 9.17 0.57 18.03
CA ASN A 84 8.56 -0.69 18.44
C ASN A 84 7.09 -0.47 18.75
N VAL A 85 6.23 -1.27 18.13
CA VAL A 85 4.78 -1.25 18.33
C VAL A 85 4.27 -2.65 18.66
N PHE A 86 3.10 -2.70 19.28
CA PHE A 86 2.39 -3.91 19.63
C PHE A 86 0.99 -3.84 19.06
N HIS A 87 0.51 -4.96 18.55
CA HIS A 87 -0.85 -5.11 18.04
C HIS A 87 -1.84 -5.26 19.19
N ILE A 88 -3.10 -4.84 19.01
CA ILE A 88 -4.17 -4.94 20.02
C ILE A 88 -4.36 -6.38 20.54
N SER A 89 -4.15 -7.39 19.71
CA SER A 89 -4.23 -8.80 20.12
C SER A 89 -3.20 -9.21 21.17
N GLN A 90 -2.18 -8.41 21.44
CA GLN A 90 -1.12 -8.62 22.42
C GLN A 90 -1.38 -7.88 23.74
N ILE A 91 -2.52 -7.18 23.84
CA ILE A 91 -2.82 -6.25 24.92
C ILE A 91 -3.97 -6.80 25.77
N ASP A 92 -3.79 -6.77 27.08
CA ASP A 92 -4.84 -7.02 28.04
C ASP A 92 -5.39 -5.68 28.62
N GLY A 93 -6.66 -5.67 28.98
CA GLY A 93 -7.31 -4.51 29.63
C GLY A 93 -7.85 -3.45 28.67
N ILE A 94 -7.75 -3.67 27.36
CA ILE A 94 -8.32 -2.78 26.34
C ILE A 94 -9.16 -3.59 25.35
N GLU A 95 -10.39 -3.12 25.13
CA GLU A 95 -11.23 -3.65 24.06
C GLU A 95 -10.82 -3.06 22.71
N PRO A 96 -10.81 -3.88 21.64
CA PRO A 96 -10.66 -3.37 20.29
C PRO A 96 -11.72 -2.33 19.96
N LEU A 97 -11.36 -1.34 19.15
CA LEU A 97 -12.37 -0.41 18.63
C LEU A 97 -13.39 -1.18 17.81
N SER A 98 -14.66 -1.09 18.21
CA SER A 98 -15.75 -1.55 17.36
C SER A 98 -15.91 -0.53 16.22
N TYR A 99 -15.64 -0.93 15.00
CA TYR A 99 -16.16 -0.22 13.84
C TYR A 99 -17.55 -0.79 13.56
N GLU A 100 -18.55 0.06 13.47
CA GLU A 100 -19.79 -0.32 12.82
C GLU A 100 -19.41 -0.71 11.39
N ALA A 101 -19.42 -2.01 11.09
CA ALA A 101 -19.25 -2.50 9.75
C ALA A 101 -20.41 -1.92 8.92
N LYS A 102 -20.10 -1.04 7.96
CA LYS A 102 -21.03 -0.76 6.89
C LYS A 102 -21.30 -2.12 6.21
N GLU A 103 -22.54 -2.42 5.93
CA GLU A 103 -22.95 -3.62 5.18
C GLU A 103 -22.52 -3.57 3.69
N LEU A 104 -21.28 -3.14 3.43
CA LEU A 104 -20.69 -3.18 2.09
C LEU A 104 -19.90 -4.48 1.99
N SER A 105 -20.10 -5.21 0.90
CA SER A 105 -19.26 -6.36 0.59
C SER A 105 -17.83 -5.87 0.29
N PRO A 106 -16.77 -6.69 0.49
CA PRO A 106 -15.43 -6.30 0.08
C PRO A 106 -15.33 -5.87 -1.37
N LEU A 107 -16.16 -6.41 -2.23
CA LEU A 107 -16.24 -6.10 -3.65
C LEU A 107 -16.84 -4.72 -3.90
N ASP A 108 -17.87 -4.33 -3.16
CA ASP A 108 -18.44 -2.98 -3.22
C ASP A 108 -17.42 -1.91 -2.79
N GLU A 109 -16.60 -2.24 -1.80
CA GLU A 109 -15.50 -1.35 -1.38
C GLU A 109 -14.42 -1.23 -2.46
N ALA A 110 -14.11 -2.30 -3.18
CA ALA A 110 -13.18 -2.28 -4.29
C ALA A 110 -13.68 -1.39 -5.44
N GLU A 111 -14.94 -1.57 -5.84
CA GLU A 111 -15.60 -0.73 -6.85
C GLU A 111 -15.59 0.74 -6.43
N LYS A 112 -15.86 1.02 -5.16
CA LYS A 112 -15.82 2.37 -4.63
C LYS A 112 -14.43 2.98 -4.71
N VAL A 113 -13.38 2.24 -4.35
CA VAL A 113 -11.99 2.72 -4.45
C VAL A 113 -11.63 3.05 -5.89
N ILE A 114 -11.99 2.16 -6.83
CA ILE A 114 -11.75 2.35 -8.26
C ILE A 114 -12.47 3.60 -8.75
N SER A 115 -13.78 3.69 -8.53
CA SER A 115 -14.60 4.80 -9.04
C SER A 115 -14.21 6.16 -8.44
N ASP A 116 -13.94 6.22 -7.13
CA ASP A 116 -13.51 7.43 -6.46
C ASP A 116 -12.15 7.93 -7.01
N TYR A 117 -11.21 7.00 -7.23
CA TYR A 117 -9.90 7.32 -7.79
C TYR A 117 -10.01 7.80 -9.24
N LEU A 118 -10.70 7.07 -10.10
CA LEU A 118 -10.88 7.42 -11.51
C LEU A 118 -11.56 8.80 -11.67
N THR A 119 -12.57 9.05 -10.85
CA THR A 119 -13.29 10.34 -10.85
C THR A 119 -12.39 11.49 -10.42
N ARG A 120 -11.66 11.31 -9.32
CA ARG A 120 -10.76 12.34 -8.76
C ARG A 120 -9.62 12.68 -9.71
N GLU A 121 -9.04 11.67 -10.34
CA GLU A 121 -7.87 11.83 -11.21
C GLU A 121 -8.23 12.04 -12.69
N HIS A 122 -9.53 12.02 -13.02
CA HIS A 122 -10.06 12.19 -14.40
C HIS A 122 -9.54 11.12 -15.38
N ILE A 123 -9.36 9.88 -14.91
CA ILE A 123 -8.89 8.75 -15.70
C ILE A 123 -10.08 8.06 -16.36
N VAL A 124 -9.94 7.74 -17.64
CA VAL A 124 -10.95 6.94 -18.36
C VAL A 124 -10.70 5.45 -18.12
N LEU A 125 -11.74 4.72 -17.75
CA LEU A 125 -11.74 3.26 -17.69
C LEU A 125 -12.50 2.71 -18.90
N GLU A 126 -11.82 1.95 -19.76
CA GLU A 126 -12.41 1.13 -20.81
C GLU A 126 -12.50 -0.32 -20.34
N ASN A 127 -13.72 -0.83 -20.17
CA ASN A 127 -13.97 -2.22 -19.81
C ASN A 127 -14.67 -2.91 -20.98
N THR A 128 -13.92 -3.70 -21.75
CA THR A 128 -14.42 -4.33 -22.97
C THR A 128 -13.88 -5.76 -23.11
N ALA A 129 -14.55 -6.59 -23.92
CA ALA A 129 -14.07 -7.93 -24.23
C ALA A 129 -12.68 -7.85 -24.90
N SER A 130 -11.64 -8.32 -24.19
CA SER A 130 -10.24 -8.23 -24.59
C SER A 130 -9.42 -9.33 -23.94
N ASN A 131 -8.22 -9.58 -24.46
CA ASN A 131 -7.21 -10.45 -23.83
C ASN A 131 -6.09 -9.67 -23.16
N GLU A 132 -6.23 -8.35 -23.03
CA GLU A 132 -5.18 -7.47 -22.53
C GLU A 132 -5.74 -6.53 -21.47
N ALA A 133 -5.00 -6.36 -20.38
CA ALA A 133 -5.17 -5.29 -19.42
C ALA A 133 -3.96 -4.37 -19.52
N TYR A 134 -4.15 -3.06 -19.49
CA TYR A 134 -3.05 -2.11 -19.53
C TYR A 134 -3.46 -0.70 -19.08
N TYR A 135 -2.50 0.03 -18.55
CA TYR A 135 -2.57 1.47 -18.42
C TYR A 135 -1.87 2.17 -19.59
N SER A 136 -2.57 3.02 -20.31
CA SER A 136 -2.01 3.85 -21.40
C SER A 136 -1.55 5.20 -20.88
N HIS A 137 -0.24 5.39 -20.70
CA HIS A 137 0.34 6.65 -20.23
C HIS A 137 0.02 7.84 -21.16
N SER A 138 0.06 7.63 -22.48
CA SER A 138 -0.18 8.71 -23.45
C SER A 138 -1.63 9.19 -23.52
N ARG A 139 -2.58 8.31 -23.22
CA ARG A 139 -4.03 8.60 -23.20
C ARG A 139 -4.58 8.82 -21.81
N ASP A 140 -3.78 8.55 -20.79
CA ASP A 140 -4.20 8.50 -19.37
C ASP A 140 -5.47 7.67 -19.16
N LEU A 141 -5.42 6.44 -19.65
CA LEU A 141 -6.55 5.54 -19.76
C LEU A 141 -6.18 4.15 -19.24
N ILE A 142 -7.08 3.55 -18.49
CA ILE A 142 -6.99 2.15 -18.07
C ILE A 142 -7.92 1.31 -18.94
N HIS A 143 -7.39 0.21 -19.49
CA HIS A 143 -8.17 -0.79 -20.20
C HIS A 143 -8.18 -2.09 -19.42
N LEU A 144 -9.36 -2.66 -19.19
CA LEU A 144 -9.56 -3.95 -18.53
C LEU A 144 -10.48 -4.86 -19.36
N PRO A 145 -10.19 -6.16 -19.41
CA PRO A 145 -11.16 -7.15 -19.88
C PRO A 145 -12.44 -7.11 -19.04
N LEU A 146 -13.54 -7.63 -19.60
CA LEU A 146 -14.78 -7.79 -18.85
C LEU A 146 -14.57 -8.73 -17.64
N MET A 147 -15.22 -8.45 -16.52
CA MET A 147 -15.08 -9.24 -15.29
C MET A 147 -15.36 -10.73 -15.51
N GLU A 148 -16.32 -11.06 -16.38
CA GLU A 148 -16.68 -12.44 -16.72
C GLU A 148 -15.58 -13.24 -17.42
N GLN A 149 -14.53 -12.57 -17.93
CA GLN A 149 -13.38 -13.21 -18.54
C GLN A 149 -12.34 -13.70 -17.51
N PHE A 150 -12.46 -13.27 -16.25
CA PHE A 150 -11.58 -13.69 -15.18
C PHE A 150 -12.08 -14.97 -14.50
N GLN A 151 -11.17 -15.70 -13.82
CA GLN A 151 -11.53 -16.91 -13.11
C GLN A 151 -12.42 -16.65 -11.88
N ASN A 152 -12.26 -15.48 -11.29
CA ASN A 152 -13.04 -14.97 -10.17
C ASN A 152 -12.89 -13.45 -10.07
N GLU A 153 -13.75 -12.83 -9.25
CA GLU A 153 -13.78 -11.39 -9.05
C GLU A 153 -12.47 -10.85 -8.44
N ALA A 154 -11.84 -11.62 -7.57
CA ALA A 154 -10.60 -11.19 -6.94
C ALA A 154 -9.43 -11.07 -7.94
N GLU A 155 -9.35 -11.92 -8.96
CA GLU A 155 -8.37 -11.78 -10.06
C GLU A 155 -8.65 -10.53 -10.90
N TYR A 156 -9.92 -10.19 -11.13
CA TYR A 156 -10.30 -8.93 -11.78
C TYR A 156 -9.82 -7.73 -10.99
N TYR A 157 -10.12 -7.67 -9.68
CA TYR A 157 -9.70 -6.54 -8.85
C TYR A 157 -8.18 -6.46 -8.67
N SER A 158 -7.50 -7.58 -8.58
CA SER A 158 -6.03 -7.60 -8.55
C SER A 158 -5.44 -6.96 -9.80
N THR A 159 -5.98 -7.30 -10.97
CA THR A 159 -5.57 -6.69 -12.25
C THR A 159 -5.94 -5.21 -12.31
N ALA A 160 -7.15 -4.84 -11.91
CA ALA A 160 -7.59 -3.45 -11.88
C ALA A 160 -6.67 -2.58 -10.99
N PHE A 161 -6.32 -3.04 -9.80
CA PHE A 161 -5.43 -2.32 -8.90
C PHE A 161 -3.98 -2.24 -9.40
N HIS A 162 -3.53 -3.24 -10.18
CA HIS A 162 -2.25 -3.19 -10.84
C HIS A 162 -2.21 -2.03 -11.85
N GLU A 163 -3.19 -1.94 -12.74
CA GLU A 163 -3.29 -0.87 -13.73
C GLU A 163 -3.53 0.51 -13.10
N LEU A 164 -4.34 0.58 -12.03
CA LEU A 164 -4.50 1.80 -11.25
C LEU A 164 -3.16 2.26 -10.64
N THR A 165 -2.35 1.32 -10.16
CA THR A 165 -1.04 1.67 -9.59
C THR A 165 -0.10 2.22 -10.66
N HIS A 166 -0.07 1.66 -11.86
CA HIS A 166 0.65 2.24 -12.98
C HIS A 166 0.19 3.68 -13.27
N SER A 167 -1.11 3.92 -13.27
CA SER A 167 -1.64 5.26 -13.52
C SER A 167 -1.14 6.31 -12.54
N THR A 168 -0.84 5.93 -11.28
CA THR A 168 -0.25 6.86 -10.30
C THR A 168 1.10 7.43 -10.74
N GLY A 169 1.79 6.74 -11.65
CA GLY A 169 3.07 7.18 -12.21
C GLY A 169 2.97 8.26 -13.30
N HIS A 170 1.77 8.66 -13.70
CA HIS A 170 1.58 9.70 -14.71
C HIS A 170 2.21 11.03 -14.30
N LYS A 171 2.63 11.84 -15.29
CA LYS A 171 3.28 13.16 -15.09
C LYS A 171 2.46 14.14 -14.23
N ASN A 172 1.14 14.04 -14.29
CA ASN A 172 0.24 14.89 -13.50
C ASN A 172 0.03 14.39 -12.07
N ARG A 173 0.61 13.23 -11.70
CA ARG A 173 0.52 12.59 -10.37
C ARG A 173 1.90 12.46 -9.74
N LEU A 174 2.48 11.27 -9.74
CA LEU A 174 3.78 11.03 -9.09
C LEU A 174 4.98 11.13 -10.05
N ASP A 175 4.72 11.37 -11.34
CA ASP A 175 5.73 11.58 -12.40
C ASP A 175 6.85 10.52 -12.43
N ARG A 176 6.48 9.24 -12.21
CA ARG A 176 7.43 8.11 -12.29
C ARG A 176 7.62 7.62 -13.71
N LEU A 177 6.57 7.72 -14.55
CA LEU A 177 6.54 7.21 -15.92
C LEU A 177 7.06 8.28 -16.90
N ASN A 178 8.36 8.51 -16.91
CA ASN A 178 8.95 9.37 -17.94
C ASN A 178 9.13 8.60 -19.28
N SER A 179 9.42 9.33 -20.34
CA SER A 179 9.52 8.77 -21.71
C SER A 179 10.58 7.66 -21.87
N SER A 180 11.51 7.52 -20.95
CA SER A 180 12.53 6.46 -20.98
C SER A 180 12.00 5.12 -20.45
N ILE A 181 11.04 5.13 -19.51
CA ILE A 181 10.46 3.92 -18.91
C ILE A 181 9.47 3.26 -19.87
N THR A 182 8.72 4.07 -20.64
CA THR A 182 7.73 3.57 -21.61
C THR A 182 8.36 2.96 -22.86
N ALA A 183 9.66 3.11 -23.07
CA ALA A 183 10.29 2.83 -24.36
C ALA A 183 10.85 1.41 -24.53
N ARG A 184 11.04 0.60 -23.50
CA ARG A 184 11.59 -0.76 -23.65
C ARG A 184 11.02 -1.76 -22.65
N PHE A 185 10.18 -2.64 -23.14
CA PHE A 185 9.81 -3.88 -22.44
C PHE A 185 11.09 -4.63 -22.01
N GLY A 186 11.21 -4.96 -20.70
CA GLY A 186 12.37 -5.70 -20.17
C GLY A 186 13.57 -4.85 -19.75
N SER A 187 13.47 -3.52 -19.74
CA SER A 187 14.49 -2.66 -19.12
C SER A 187 14.42 -2.71 -17.58
N GLU A 188 15.52 -2.33 -16.91
CA GLU A 188 15.58 -2.25 -15.45
C GLU A 188 14.49 -1.29 -14.88
N ASP A 189 14.28 -0.15 -15.55
CA ASP A 189 13.27 0.83 -15.13
C ASP A 189 11.85 0.29 -15.33
N TYR A 190 11.59 -0.46 -16.41
CA TYR A 190 10.32 -1.16 -16.61
C TYR A 190 10.09 -2.19 -15.50
N SER A 191 11.09 -2.97 -15.14
CA SER A 191 10.99 -3.97 -14.07
C SER A 191 10.72 -3.33 -12.69
N LYS A 192 11.27 -2.15 -12.42
CA LYS A 192 10.98 -1.40 -11.20
C LYS A 192 9.53 -0.91 -11.15
N GLU A 193 9.00 -0.43 -12.27
CA GLU A 193 7.62 0.04 -12.34
C GLU A 193 6.61 -1.12 -12.20
N GLU A 194 6.90 -2.28 -12.81
CA GLU A 194 6.11 -3.50 -12.59
C GLU A 194 6.09 -3.90 -11.11
N LEU A 195 7.24 -3.82 -10.44
CA LEU A 195 7.33 -4.10 -9.01
C LEU A 195 6.49 -3.11 -8.19
N VAL A 196 6.47 -1.83 -8.55
CA VAL A 196 5.61 -0.82 -7.91
C VAL A 196 4.14 -1.19 -8.11
N ALA A 197 3.74 -1.60 -9.32
CA ALA A 197 2.37 -1.98 -9.63
C ALA A 197 1.93 -3.22 -8.86
N GLU A 198 2.77 -4.25 -8.81
CA GLU A 198 2.52 -5.48 -8.03
C GLU A 198 2.37 -5.21 -6.53
N ILE A 199 3.29 -4.43 -5.96
CA ILE A 199 3.23 -4.07 -4.53
C ILE A 199 1.99 -3.22 -4.24
N GLY A 200 1.65 -2.28 -5.13
CA GLY A 200 0.47 -1.44 -4.99
C GLY A 200 -0.82 -2.23 -5.02
N SER A 201 -0.95 -3.13 -6.00
CA SER A 201 -2.08 -4.06 -6.11
C SER A 201 -2.21 -4.95 -4.87
N ALA A 202 -1.14 -5.63 -4.50
CA ALA A 202 -1.12 -6.51 -3.33
C ALA A 202 -1.53 -5.77 -2.03
N ASN A 203 -1.10 -4.51 -1.89
CA ASN A 203 -1.46 -3.70 -0.73
C ASN A 203 -2.94 -3.32 -0.72
N LEU A 204 -3.50 -2.89 -1.86
CA LEU A 204 -4.93 -2.56 -1.97
C LEU A 204 -5.79 -3.79 -1.72
N MET A 205 -5.44 -4.95 -2.30
CA MET A 205 -6.10 -6.22 -2.06
C MET A 205 -6.10 -6.59 -0.57
N ASN A 206 -4.95 -6.41 0.11
CA ASN A 206 -4.83 -6.68 1.54
C ASN A 206 -5.68 -5.72 2.39
N ILE A 207 -5.65 -4.41 2.09
CA ILE A 207 -6.44 -3.39 2.81
C ILE A 207 -7.94 -3.68 2.70
N LEU A 208 -8.40 -4.14 1.52
CA LEU A 208 -9.78 -4.45 1.24
C LEU A 208 -10.19 -5.87 1.67
N GLY A 209 -9.24 -6.65 2.23
CA GLY A 209 -9.50 -8.02 2.67
C GLY A 209 -9.80 -8.99 1.53
N ILE A 210 -9.49 -8.62 0.29
CA ILE A 210 -9.68 -9.46 -0.90
C ILE A 210 -8.45 -10.36 -1.04
N GLN A 211 -8.60 -11.64 -0.75
CA GLN A 211 -7.49 -12.59 -0.85
C GLN A 211 -7.72 -13.57 -1.99
N THR A 212 -6.71 -13.74 -2.83
CA THR A 212 -6.61 -14.89 -3.71
C THR A 212 -5.38 -15.70 -3.36
N THR A 213 -5.53 -17.01 -3.34
CA THR A 213 -4.39 -17.94 -3.19
C THR A 213 -3.44 -17.87 -4.38
N GLY A 214 -3.89 -17.32 -5.53
CA GLY A 214 -3.12 -17.15 -6.76
C GLY A 214 -2.30 -15.86 -6.78
N SER A 215 -2.94 -14.72 -6.54
CA SER A 215 -2.28 -13.41 -6.63
C SER A 215 -1.15 -13.24 -5.61
N PHE A 216 -1.34 -13.69 -4.38
CA PHE A 216 -0.28 -13.64 -3.36
C PHE A 216 0.96 -14.47 -3.75
N ARG A 217 0.77 -15.65 -4.36
CA ARG A 217 1.89 -16.48 -4.85
C ARG A 217 2.61 -15.83 -6.02
N ASN A 218 1.89 -15.20 -6.94
CA ASN A 218 2.47 -14.54 -8.11
C ASN A 218 3.28 -13.31 -7.68
N SER A 219 2.73 -12.44 -6.84
CA SER A 219 3.43 -11.27 -6.33
C SER A 219 4.66 -11.66 -5.49
N THR A 220 4.56 -12.70 -4.66
CA THR A 220 5.69 -13.20 -3.86
C THR A 220 6.79 -13.78 -4.73
N ALA A 221 6.46 -14.57 -5.76
CA ALA A 221 7.43 -15.16 -6.69
C ALA A 221 8.12 -14.08 -7.53
N TYR A 222 7.39 -13.05 -7.95
CA TYR A 222 7.93 -11.92 -8.69
C TYR A 222 8.91 -11.10 -7.83
N ILE A 223 8.52 -10.76 -6.60
CA ILE A 223 9.36 -10.05 -5.64
C ILE A 223 10.61 -10.86 -5.30
N GLN A 224 10.50 -12.18 -5.09
CA GLN A 224 11.63 -13.06 -4.81
C GLN A 224 12.62 -13.15 -5.99
N ASN A 225 12.13 -13.26 -7.22
CA ASN A 225 12.97 -13.22 -8.40
C ASN A 225 13.75 -11.91 -8.52
N TRP A 226 13.10 -10.80 -8.19
CA TRP A 226 13.73 -9.48 -8.26
C TRP A 226 14.78 -9.24 -7.17
N LEU A 227 14.55 -9.76 -5.95
CA LEU A 227 15.52 -9.68 -4.85
C LEU A 227 16.74 -10.60 -5.03
N SER A 228 16.68 -11.53 -5.97
CA SER A 228 17.77 -12.49 -6.28
C SER A 228 18.54 -12.14 -7.56
N ALA A 229 18.14 -11.11 -8.30
CA ALA A 229 18.82 -10.60 -9.49
C ALA A 229 19.71 -9.40 -9.16
#